data_891484570b4b3758963ca64fc0ecce2d
#
_entry.id   891484570b4b3758963ca64fc0ecce2d
#
_cell.length_a   1.000
_cell.length_b   1.000
_cell.length_c   1.000
_cell.angle_alpha   90.00
_cell.angle_beta   90.00
_cell.angle_gamma   90.00
#
_symmetry.space_group_name_H-M   'P 1'
#
loop_
_entity.id
_entity.type
_entity.pdbx_description
1 polymer ?
#
loop_
_entity_poly.entity_id
_entity_poly.type
_entity_poly.pdbx_seq_one_letter_code
_entity_poly.pdbx_strand_id
1 'polypeptide(L)'
;MIAGLNHRPATPNPERPPLRFRLLGQLAAETGHGPLALGSLKQRAVLAALLGHPNTLLSTDLLTEAVWEDEPPRSARKNLQVYVSGLRGALGAARLVHRPGGYELHVADEELDTLRFAALVRSGREAAARQDDEQAGRLLGEALRLWAGPPLPELRHSSALRAVAERLTARYLAAVEDWAEVELRLGHAGRVAGALTDLTDRHPLRERLQAVHLLALHRAGRRAEALAAFAQLRQQLSRELGLSPGPELEACHRELLADRPTPPPPRAAARSGRTVLPPDTTAFTGREQQAAELVRAARRAERPVVLTGPIGVGKTALAIRAAHALRDDFPDGRLFIHLRDATGRAREPRAVAADLARLLATDTADPLQTWREWLAEHRALVVLDGASDDHTTHALLPPPGPAVALVTGRTPLPGLGATHRTDLAPFTLPEALALLSLLVGTHRVDAAPTAAERIVTACGLLPAAVRLAGYKLAALRHLPLDEFADRLADPHRALDELAVGETRLRDRLDTQWHALTPDQRTTLTHLTRHPWTPTFDLTHARHALDLPPAPALAALEHLILAGVLLCPTEEAPAHTAHYSLPRLTHLHAHLQRPASDRP
;
A
#
# COMPACT_ATOMS: atom_id res chain seq x y z
N MET A 1 7.09 -20.02 -51.06
CA MET A 1 5.98 -19.18 -51.56
C MET A 1 4.86 -19.25 -50.54
N ILE A 2 4.87 -18.37 -49.54
CA ILE A 2 3.85 -18.28 -48.50
C ILE A 2 3.13 -16.96 -48.75
N ALA A 3 1.87 -17.06 -49.15
CA ALA A 3 1.02 -15.95 -49.53
C ALA A 3 0.65 -15.15 -48.27
N GLY A 4 0.91 -13.83 -48.29
CA GLY A 4 0.49 -12.87 -47.28
C GLY A 4 -1.04 -12.77 -47.25
N LEU A 5 -1.63 -13.06 -46.10
CA LEU A 5 -3.01 -12.73 -45.76
C LEU A 5 -3.07 -11.25 -45.37
N ASN A 6 -3.48 -10.42 -46.33
CA ASN A 6 -3.84 -9.03 -46.10
C ASN A 6 -5.05 -8.96 -45.13
N HIS A 7 -4.80 -8.62 -43.88
CA HIS A 7 -5.84 -8.22 -42.92
C HIS A 7 -6.30 -6.80 -43.28
N ARG A 8 -7.45 -6.68 -43.96
CA ARG A 8 -8.16 -5.42 -44.06
C ARG A 8 -8.80 -5.11 -42.69
N PRO A 9 -8.57 -3.95 -42.08
CA PRO A 9 -9.29 -3.55 -40.89
C PRO A 9 -10.78 -3.39 -41.26
N ALA A 10 -11.65 -4.01 -40.44
CA ALA A 10 -13.09 -3.85 -40.58
C ALA A 10 -13.45 -2.39 -40.24
N THR A 11 -14.07 -1.68 -41.21
CA THR A 11 -14.60 -0.33 -41.00
C THR A 11 -15.65 -0.35 -39.91
N PRO A 12 -15.64 0.59 -38.94
CA PRO A 12 -16.64 0.68 -37.89
C PRO A 12 -18.01 0.99 -38.52
N ASN A 13 -19.01 0.17 -38.18
CA ASN A 13 -20.41 0.41 -38.57
C ASN A 13 -20.98 1.46 -37.58
N PRO A 14 -21.42 2.65 -38.06
CA PRO A 14 -21.81 3.78 -37.21
C PRO A 14 -23.09 3.59 -36.37
N GLU A 15 -23.80 2.47 -36.51
CA GLU A 15 -25.09 2.22 -35.82
C GLU A 15 -24.97 1.37 -34.53
N ARG A 16 -23.74 1.06 -34.05
CA ARG A 16 -23.57 0.21 -32.86
C ARG A 16 -23.10 1.02 -31.67
N PRO A 17 -23.75 0.89 -30.49
CA PRO A 17 -23.22 1.49 -29.28
C PRO A 17 -21.81 0.95 -29.02
N PRO A 18 -20.85 1.83 -28.64
CA PRO A 18 -19.48 1.41 -28.36
C PRO A 18 -19.48 0.45 -27.16
N LEU A 19 -19.02 -0.79 -27.39
CA LEU A 19 -18.79 -1.79 -26.36
C LEU A 19 -17.32 -1.70 -25.91
N ARG A 20 -17.11 -1.82 -24.62
CA ARG A 20 -15.76 -1.94 -24.04
C ARG A 20 -15.68 -3.21 -23.23
N PHE A 21 -14.66 -4.02 -23.49
CA PHE A 21 -14.37 -5.26 -22.80
C PHE A 21 -13.10 -5.11 -21.95
N ARG A 22 -13.13 -5.67 -20.76
CA ARG A 22 -11.98 -5.72 -19.85
C ARG A 22 -11.63 -7.16 -19.51
N LEU A 23 -10.38 -7.53 -19.75
CA LEU A 23 -9.73 -8.79 -19.33
C LEU A 23 -8.53 -8.56 -18.42
N LEU A 24 -7.97 -7.35 -18.41
CA LEU A 24 -6.80 -7.00 -17.59
C LEU A 24 -7.23 -6.72 -16.13
N GLY A 25 -7.85 -7.70 -15.51
CA GLY A 25 -8.48 -7.70 -14.20
C GLY A 25 -9.71 -8.60 -14.20
N GLN A 26 -10.75 -8.23 -13.49
CA GLN A 26 -12.03 -8.92 -13.51
C GLN A 26 -12.71 -8.74 -14.88
N LEU A 27 -13.27 -9.86 -15.43
CA LEU A 27 -14.00 -9.79 -16.68
C LEU A 27 -15.20 -8.85 -16.60
N ALA A 28 -15.22 -7.84 -17.45
CA ALA A 28 -16.33 -6.91 -17.57
C ALA A 28 -16.60 -6.52 -19.03
N ALA A 29 -17.84 -6.12 -19.29
CA ALA A 29 -18.24 -5.46 -20.53
C ALA A 29 -19.09 -4.25 -20.19
N GLU A 30 -18.91 -3.17 -20.92
CA GLU A 30 -19.61 -1.89 -20.71
C GLU A 30 -20.11 -1.35 -22.03
N THR A 31 -21.29 -0.74 -21.99
CA THR A 31 -21.84 0.05 -23.11
C THR A 31 -21.76 1.53 -22.74
N GLY A 32 -22.07 2.42 -23.69
CA GLY A 32 -22.23 3.86 -23.39
C GLY A 32 -23.30 4.18 -22.33
N HIS A 33 -24.14 3.20 -21.95
CA HIS A 33 -25.22 3.34 -20.97
C HIS A 33 -24.87 2.66 -19.62
N GLY A 34 -23.72 2.04 -19.49
CA GLY A 34 -23.28 1.38 -18.25
C GLY A 34 -22.86 -0.08 -18.41
N PRO A 35 -22.61 -0.78 -17.28
CA PRO A 35 -22.15 -2.15 -17.27
C PRO A 35 -23.17 -3.12 -17.89
N LEU A 36 -22.67 -4.07 -18.68
CA LEU A 36 -23.47 -5.09 -19.33
C LEU A 36 -23.50 -6.37 -18.48
N ALA A 37 -24.70 -6.93 -18.27
CA ALA A 37 -24.86 -8.20 -17.57
C ALA A 37 -24.35 -9.37 -18.45
N LEU A 38 -23.28 -10.04 -18.02
CA LEU A 38 -22.63 -11.13 -18.77
C LEU A 38 -23.20 -12.53 -18.47
N GLY A 39 -24.26 -12.60 -17.65
CA GLY A 39 -24.92 -13.85 -17.31
C GLY A 39 -24.17 -14.70 -16.30
N SER A 40 -24.37 -16.02 -16.38
CA SER A 40 -23.80 -17.00 -15.43
C SER A 40 -22.27 -17.11 -15.57
N LEU A 41 -21.61 -17.70 -14.55
CA LEU A 41 -20.16 -17.95 -14.57
C LEU A 41 -19.73 -18.72 -15.82
N LYS A 42 -20.52 -19.69 -16.28
CA LYS A 42 -20.26 -20.47 -17.49
C LYS A 42 -20.37 -19.64 -18.78
N GLN A 43 -21.31 -18.71 -18.86
CA GLN A 43 -21.38 -17.75 -19.97
C GLN A 43 -20.16 -16.80 -19.96
N ARG A 44 -19.74 -16.35 -18.78
CA ARG A 44 -18.54 -15.53 -18.63
C ARG A 44 -17.29 -16.29 -19.02
N ALA A 45 -17.18 -17.61 -18.74
CA ALA A 45 -16.09 -18.45 -19.17
C ALA A 45 -16.01 -18.55 -20.71
N VAL A 46 -17.15 -18.74 -21.39
CA VAL A 46 -17.22 -18.72 -22.88
C VAL A 46 -16.76 -17.37 -23.43
N LEU A 47 -17.24 -16.27 -22.86
CA LEU A 47 -16.86 -14.92 -23.29
C LEU A 47 -15.36 -14.67 -23.05
N ALA A 48 -14.83 -15.06 -21.91
CA ALA A 48 -13.41 -14.91 -21.57
C ALA A 48 -12.51 -15.69 -22.55
N ALA A 49 -12.90 -16.92 -22.91
CA ALA A 49 -12.18 -17.71 -23.91
C ALA A 49 -12.15 -17.01 -25.28
N LEU A 50 -13.30 -16.51 -25.73
CA LEU A 50 -13.41 -15.77 -26.99
C LEU A 50 -12.61 -14.47 -27.00
N LEU A 51 -12.69 -13.68 -25.91
CA LEU A 51 -11.91 -12.43 -25.76
C LEU A 51 -10.40 -12.68 -25.54
N GLY A 52 -10.05 -13.83 -24.97
CA GLY A 52 -8.65 -14.28 -24.86
C GLY A 52 -8.01 -14.61 -26.23
N HIS A 53 -8.84 -14.80 -27.27
CA HIS A 53 -8.44 -15.06 -28.64
C HIS A 53 -9.30 -14.20 -29.61
N PRO A 54 -9.17 -12.88 -29.53
CA PRO A 54 -10.04 -11.97 -30.28
C PRO A 54 -9.88 -12.16 -31.79
N ASN A 55 -10.99 -12.03 -32.50
CA ASN A 55 -11.03 -12.15 -33.99
C ASN A 55 -10.46 -13.46 -34.51
N THR A 56 -10.58 -14.54 -33.72
CA THR A 56 -10.06 -15.87 -34.08
C THR A 56 -11.18 -16.91 -33.89
N LEU A 57 -11.25 -17.86 -34.80
CA LEU A 57 -12.18 -18.99 -34.69
C LEU A 57 -11.74 -19.93 -33.57
N LEU A 58 -12.54 -20.05 -32.52
CA LEU A 58 -12.36 -21.05 -31.48
C LEU A 58 -13.23 -22.28 -31.73
N SER A 59 -12.64 -23.44 -31.60
CA SER A 59 -13.38 -24.70 -31.75
C SER A 59 -14.38 -24.90 -30.61
N THR A 60 -15.46 -25.62 -30.93
CA THR A 60 -16.46 -26.01 -29.90
C THR A 60 -15.83 -26.80 -28.77
N ASP A 61 -14.81 -27.62 -29.05
CA ASP A 61 -14.13 -28.45 -28.05
C ASP A 61 -13.31 -27.57 -27.09
N LEU A 62 -12.58 -26.57 -27.58
CA LEU A 62 -11.83 -25.64 -26.76
C LEU A 62 -12.74 -24.77 -25.88
N LEU A 63 -13.90 -24.37 -26.39
CA LEU A 63 -14.92 -23.65 -25.60
C LEU A 63 -15.57 -24.57 -24.54
N THR A 64 -15.72 -25.86 -24.85
CA THR A 64 -16.21 -26.87 -23.91
C THR A 64 -15.21 -27.08 -22.78
N GLU A 65 -13.93 -27.23 -23.10
CA GLU A 65 -12.83 -27.31 -22.13
C GLU A 65 -12.78 -26.05 -21.22
N ALA A 66 -12.91 -24.87 -21.79
CA ALA A 66 -12.92 -23.62 -21.02
C ALA A 66 -14.05 -23.53 -19.99
N VAL A 67 -15.15 -24.28 -20.18
CA VAL A 67 -16.34 -24.23 -19.30
C VAL A 67 -16.42 -25.41 -18.32
N TRP A 68 -15.97 -26.62 -18.71
CA TRP A 68 -16.16 -27.86 -17.95
C TRP A 68 -14.87 -28.64 -17.69
N GLU A 69 -13.73 -28.19 -18.23
CA GLU A 69 -12.46 -28.93 -18.15
C GLU A 69 -12.58 -30.36 -18.72
N ASP A 70 -12.14 -31.34 -17.94
CA ASP A 70 -12.13 -32.76 -18.33
C ASP A 70 -13.48 -33.47 -18.08
N GLU A 71 -14.48 -32.81 -17.46
CA GLU A 71 -15.76 -33.39 -17.09
C GLU A 71 -16.97 -32.71 -17.80
N PRO A 72 -17.03 -32.68 -19.13
CA PRO A 72 -18.17 -32.12 -19.83
C PRO A 72 -19.42 -33.00 -19.68
N PRO A 73 -20.59 -32.45 -19.32
CA PRO A 73 -21.82 -33.21 -19.29
C PRO A 73 -22.23 -33.67 -20.70
N ARG A 74 -23.00 -34.73 -20.80
CA ARG A 74 -23.52 -35.22 -22.11
C ARG A 74 -24.26 -34.16 -22.90
N SER A 75 -24.81 -33.12 -22.23
CA SER A 75 -25.48 -31.99 -22.85
C SER A 75 -24.57 -30.79 -23.12
N ALA A 76 -23.24 -30.92 -22.99
CA ALA A 76 -22.29 -29.79 -23.08
C ALA A 76 -22.46 -28.95 -24.35
N ARG A 77 -22.56 -29.59 -25.53
CA ARG A 77 -22.77 -28.87 -26.80
C ARG A 77 -24.08 -28.08 -26.83
N LYS A 78 -25.18 -28.65 -26.31
CA LYS A 78 -26.47 -27.97 -26.22
C LYS A 78 -26.42 -26.79 -25.26
N ASN A 79 -25.80 -26.99 -24.11
CA ASN A 79 -25.60 -25.94 -23.11
C ASN A 79 -24.70 -24.80 -23.66
N LEU A 80 -23.63 -25.13 -24.39
CA LEU A 80 -22.78 -24.13 -25.04
C LEU A 80 -23.58 -23.26 -26.02
N GLN A 81 -24.48 -23.89 -26.83
CA GLN A 81 -25.38 -23.13 -27.73
C GLN A 81 -26.29 -22.16 -26.96
N VAL A 82 -26.79 -22.57 -25.79
CA VAL A 82 -27.62 -21.69 -24.92
C VAL A 82 -26.77 -20.51 -24.41
N TYR A 83 -25.54 -20.78 -23.95
CA TYR A 83 -24.63 -19.72 -23.47
C TYR A 83 -24.28 -18.74 -24.60
N VAL A 84 -23.94 -19.25 -25.76
CA VAL A 84 -23.65 -18.42 -26.95
C VAL A 84 -24.89 -17.62 -27.38
N SER A 85 -26.10 -18.20 -27.32
CA SER A 85 -27.34 -17.50 -27.63
C SER A 85 -27.59 -16.35 -26.64
N GLY A 86 -27.36 -16.57 -25.33
CA GLY A 86 -27.44 -15.50 -24.32
C GLY A 86 -26.43 -14.38 -24.57
N LEU A 87 -25.17 -14.74 -24.89
CA LEU A 87 -24.13 -13.77 -25.24
C LEU A 87 -24.47 -13.00 -26.53
N ARG A 88 -25.03 -13.65 -27.53
CA ARG A 88 -25.53 -12.98 -28.74
C ARG A 88 -26.63 -11.95 -28.45
N GLY A 89 -27.53 -12.28 -27.53
CA GLY A 89 -28.57 -11.34 -27.09
C GLY A 89 -27.98 -10.09 -26.43
N ALA A 90 -26.94 -10.27 -25.62
CA ALA A 90 -26.29 -9.18 -24.89
C ALA A 90 -25.33 -8.36 -25.77
N LEU A 91 -24.51 -9.00 -26.61
CA LEU A 91 -23.43 -8.36 -27.38
C LEU A 91 -23.86 -7.94 -28.81
N GLY A 92 -24.96 -8.48 -29.30
CA GLY A 92 -25.41 -8.37 -30.69
C GLY A 92 -24.99 -9.57 -31.55
N ALA A 93 -25.96 -10.15 -32.27
CA ALA A 93 -25.79 -11.38 -33.04
C ALA A 93 -24.68 -11.30 -34.12
N ALA A 94 -24.43 -10.13 -34.69
CA ALA A 94 -23.43 -9.92 -35.70
C ALA A 94 -21.97 -9.88 -35.19
N ARG A 95 -21.77 -9.78 -33.85
CA ARG A 95 -20.43 -9.79 -33.25
C ARG A 95 -19.94 -11.21 -32.96
N LEU A 96 -20.81 -12.09 -32.52
CA LEU A 96 -20.49 -13.47 -32.20
C LEU A 96 -21.02 -14.39 -33.31
N VAL A 97 -20.13 -14.71 -34.24
CA VAL A 97 -20.48 -15.44 -35.46
C VAL A 97 -20.22 -16.94 -35.28
N HIS A 98 -21.16 -17.76 -35.72
CA HIS A 98 -20.97 -19.21 -35.85
C HIS A 98 -20.29 -19.53 -37.18
N ARG A 99 -19.22 -20.31 -37.14
CA ARG A 99 -18.54 -20.83 -38.30
C ARG A 99 -18.51 -22.37 -38.25
N PRO A 100 -18.28 -23.07 -39.39
CA PRO A 100 -18.05 -24.50 -39.33
C PRO A 100 -16.95 -24.83 -38.33
N GLY A 101 -17.27 -25.61 -37.29
CA GLY A 101 -16.34 -26.04 -36.25
C GLY A 101 -16.25 -25.18 -34.98
N GLY A 102 -16.86 -23.98 -34.92
CA GLY A 102 -16.74 -23.15 -33.70
C GLY A 102 -17.41 -21.78 -33.77
N TYR A 103 -16.91 -20.86 -32.96
CA TYR A 103 -17.41 -19.50 -32.80
C TYR A 103 -16.28 -18.48 -32.88
N GLU A 104 -16.57 -17.32 -33.43
CA GLU A 104 -15.65 -16.20 -33.58
C GLU A 104 -16.29 -14.95 -33.04
N LEU A 105 -15.59 -14.21 -32.15
CA LEU A 105 -16.05 -12.93 -31.60
C LEU A 105 -15.25 -11.79 -32.26
N HIS A 106 -15.98 -10.93 -32.96
CA HIS A 106 -15.40 -9.75 -33.60
C HIS A 106 -15.38 -8.57 -32.63
N VAL A 107 -14.18 -8.05 -32.38
CA VAL A 107 -13.93 -6.86 -31.54
C VAL A 107 -12.95 -5.92 -32.24
N ALA A 108 -13.16 -4.62 -32.13
CA ALA A 108 -12.23 -3.60 -32.59
C ALA A 108 -11.08 -3.41 -31.57
N ASP A 109 -9.96 -2.86 -32.03
CA ASP A 109 -8.77 -2.66 -31.19
C ASP A 109 -9.05 -1.75 -29.98
N GLU A 110 -9.92 -0.75 -30.13
CA GLU A 110 -10.30 0.18 -29.06
C GLU A 110 -11.33 -0.42 -28.09
N GLU A 111 -12.02 -1.48 -28.47
CA GLU A 111 -13.08 -2.11 -27.69
C GLU A 111 -12.56 -3.08 -26.64
N LEU A 112 -11.33 -3.61 -26.79
CA LEU A 112 -10.76 -4.60 -25.87
C LEU A 112 -9.46 -4.10 -25.26
N ASP A 113 -9.39 -4.08 -23.93
CA ASP A 113 -8.25 -3.59 -23.17
C ASP A 113 -6.93 -4.32 -23.48
N THR A 114 -6.97 -5.64 -23.79
CA THR A 114 -5.77 -6.41 -24.17
C THR A 114 -5.23 -6.02 -25.55
N LEU A 115 -6.08 -5.63 -26.51
CA LEU A 115 -5.66 -5.14 -27.82
C LEU A 115 -5.10 -3.73 -27.70
N ARG A 116 -5.77 -2.85 -26.96
CA ARG A 116 -5.29 -1.50 -26.66
C ARG A 116 -3.95 -1.55 -25.92
N PHE A 117 -3.81 -2.43 -24.92
CA PHE A 117 -2.54 -2.67 -24.23
C PHE A 117 -1.44 -3.06 -25.22
N ALA A 118 -1.70 -4.03 -26.09
CA ALA A 118 -0.73 -4.50 -27.08
C ALA A 118 -0.32 -3.40 -28.08
N ALA A 119 -1.26 -2.56 -28.50
CA ALA A 119 -0.99 -1.41 -29.38
C ALA A 119 -0.10 -0.37 -28.69
N LEU A 120 -0.41 0.01 -27.45
CA LEU A 120 0.38 0.95 -26.66
C LEU A 120 1.80 0.44 -26.38
N VAL A 121 1.96 -0.84 -26.01
CA VAL A 121 3.28 -1.47 -25.80
C VAL A 121 4.10 -1.47 -27.09
N ARG A 122 3.50 -1.81 -28.23
CA ARG A 122 4.18 -1.77 -29.53
C ARG A 122 4.66 -0.35 -29.86
N SER A 123 3.77 0.65 -29.77
CA SER A 123 4.13 2.04 -30.04
C SER A 123 5.19 2.57 -29.07
N GLY A 124 5.13 2.14 -27.78
CA GLY A 124 6.15 2.47 -26.80
C GLY A 124 7.52 1.88 -27.13
N ARG A 125 7.59 0.61 -27.59
CA ARG A 125 8.82 -0.02 -28.05
C ARG A 125 9.38 0.64 -29.31
N GLU A 126 8.52 1.03 -30.24
CA GLU A 126 8.91 1.77 -31.44
C GLU A 126 9.49 3.16 -31.10
N ALA A 127 8.91 3.86 -30.14
CA ALA A 127 9.44 5.12 -29.63
C ALA A 127 10.81 4.90 -28.96
N ALA A 128 10.95 3.89 -28.11
CA ALA A 128 12.23 3.53 -27.48
C ALA A 128 13.32 3.19 -28.52
N ALA A 129 12.97 2.47 -29.58
CA ALA A 129 13.89 2.16 -30.68
C ALA A 129 14.35 3.40 -31.45
N ARG A 130 13.53 4.48 -31.46
CA ARG A 130 13.91 5.79 -32.01
C ARG A 130 14.63 6.69 -31.01
N GLN A 131 14.95 6.18 -29.82
CA GLN A 131 15.56 6.94 -28.70
C GLN A 131 14.68 8.10 -28.17
N ASP A 132 13.38 8.05 -28.43
CA ASP A 132 12.38 8.95 -27.84
C ASP A 132 11.89 8.32 -26.51
N ASP A 133 12.76 8.38 -25.50
CA ASP A 133 12.51 7.74 -24.20
C ASP A 133 11.35 8.40 -23.45
N GLU A 134 11.12 9.71 -23.62
CA GLU A 134 9.97 10.38 -23.00
C GLU A 134 8.64 9.87 -23.57
N GLN A 135 8.54 9.75 -24.87
CA GLN A 135 7.35 9.20 -25.53
C GLN A 135 7.17 7.71 -25.20
N ALA A 136 8.26 6.94 -25.19
CA ALA A 136 8.26 5.53 -24.82
C ALA A 136 7.76 5.33 -23.38
N GLY A 137 8.29 6.08 -22.42
CA GLY A 137 7.87 6.03 -21.01
C GLY A 137 6.40 6.39 -20.80
N ARG A 138 5.90 7.39 -21.54
CA ARG A 138 4.46 7.76 -21.52
C ARG A 138 3.57 6.65 -22.03
N LEU A 139 3.86 6.10 -23.22
CA LEU A 139 3.05 5.05 -23.86
C LEU A 139 3.06 3.74 -23.07
N LEU A 140 4.24 3.31 -22.61
CA LEU A 140 4.36 2.11 -21.77
C LEU A 140 3.67 2.31 -20.43
N GLY A 141 3.81 3.49 -19.80
CA GLY A 141 3.10 3.83 -18.59
C GLY A 141 1.58 3.89 -18.78
N GLU A 142 1.07 4.34 -19.92
CA GLU A 142 -0.35 4.29 -20.27
C GLU A 142 -0.84 2.84 -20.43
N ALA A 143 -0.05 2.00 -21.09
CA ALA A 143 -0.34 0.57 -21.21
C ALA A 143 -0.48 -0.10 -19.83
N LEU A 144 0.46 0.14 -18.93
CA LEU A 144 0.44 -0.43 -17.58
C LEU A 144 -0.75 0.03 -16.74
N ARG A 145 -1.27 1.24 -16.95
CA ARG A 145 -2.49 1.74 -16.28
C ARG A 145 -3.77 1.05 -16.70
N LEU A 146 -3.79 0.35 -17.84
CA LEU A 146 -4.95 -0.48 -18.22
C LEU A 146 -5.08 -1.74 -17.36
N TRP A 147 -4.02 -2.09 -16.63
CA TRP A 147 -3.99 -3.27 -15.79
C TRP A 147 -4.62 -3.00 -14.42
N ALA A 148 -5.84 -3.52 -14.21
CA ALA A 148 -6.61 -3.31 -12.97
C ALA A 148 -6.36 -4.40 -11.90
N GLY A 149 -5.55 -5.42 -12.21
CA GLY A 149 -5.24 -6.52 -11.30
C GLY A 149 -4.95 -7.84 -12.03
N PRO A 150 -4.87 -8.96 -11.31
CA PRO A 150 -4.69 -10.27 -11.93
C PRO A 150 -5.80 -10.56 -12.95
N PRO A 151 -5.47 -11.00 -14.18
CA PRO A 151 -6.49 -11.25 -15.20
C PRO A 151 -7.37 -12.44 -14.84
N LEU A 152 -8.68 -12.29 -15.06
CA LEU A 152 -9.70 -13.34 -14.91
C LEU A 152 -9.65 -14.06 -13.54
N PRO A 153 -9.59 -13.38 -12.39
CA PRO A 153 -9.38 -14.04 -11.10
C PRO A 153 -10.49 -15.04 -10.75
N GLU A 154 -11.72 -14.77 -11.17
CA GLU A 154 -12.90 -15.59 -10.93
C GLU A 154 -13.02 -16.82 -11.85
N LEU A 155 -12.21 -16.90 -12.91
CA LEU A 155 -12.30 -17.95 -13.94
C LEU A 155 -11.04 -18.85 -14.00
N ARG A 156 -10.14 -18.76 -13.03
CA ARG A 156 -8.87 -19.50 -13.00
C ARG A 156 -9.00 -21.00 -12.69
N HIS A 157 -10.19 -21.47 -12.38
CA HIS A 157 -10.45 -22.89 -12.21
C HIS A 157 -10.26 -23.65 -13.54
N SER A 158 -10.58 -23.06 -14.68
CA SER A 158 -10.37 -23.67 -16.00
C SER A 158 -8.91 -23.60 -16.46
N SER A 159 -8.33 -24.74 -16.88
CA SER A 159 -6.97 -24.86 -17.42
C SER A 159 -6.76 -23.94 -18.65
N ALA A 160 -7.73 -23.93 -19.57
CA ALA A 160 -7.71 -23.10 -20.77
C ALA A 160 -7.72 -21.59 -20.43
N LEU A 161 -8.55 -21.16 -19.46
CA LEU A 161 -8.61 -19.76 -19.04
C LEU A 161 -7.42 -19.35 -18.16
N ARG A 162 -6.86 -20.29 -17.40
CA ARG A 162 -5.60 -20.10 -16.68
C ARG A 162 -4.45 -19.82 -17.66
N ALA A 163 -4.34 -20.59 -18.76
CA ALA A 163 -3.35 -20.35 -19.80
C ALA A 163 -3.50 -18.96 -20.46
N VAL A 164 -4.75 -18.49 -20.66
CA VAL A 164 -5.00 -17.11 -21.12
C VAL A 164 -4.49 -16.10 -20.10
N ALA A 165 -4.82 -16.27 -18.83
CA ALA A 165 -4.40 -15.37 -17.76
C ALA A 165 -2.87 -15.33 -17.58
N GLU A 166 -2.20 -16.47 -17.65
CA GLU A 166 -0.73 -16.59 -17.58
C GLU A 166 -0.05 -15.89 -18.76
N ARG A 167 -0.57 -16.09 -19.99
CA ARG A 167 -0.07 -15.40 -21.18
C ARG A 167 -0.22 -13.88 -21.07
N LEU A 168 -1.34 -13.39 -20.54
CA LEU A 168 -1.55 -11.96 -20.31
C LEU A 168 -0.58 -11.45 -19.23
N THR A 169 -0.40 -12.18 -18.13
CA THR A 169 0.55 -11.83 -17.07
C THR A 169 1.99 -11.77 -17.60
N ALA A 170 2.39 -12.73 -18.45
CA ALA A 170 3.71 -12.72 -19.09
C ALA A 170 3.94 -11.46 -19.96
N ARG A 171 2.91 -11.04 -20.72
CA ARG A 171 2.95 -9.81 -21.54
C ARG A 171 3.03 -8.56 -20.66
N TYR A 172 2.30 -8.53 -19.56
CA TYR A 172 2.37 -7.44 -18.58
C TYR A 172 3.79 -7.29 -18.03
N LEU A 173 4.37 -8.38 -17.53
CA LEU A 173 5.72 -8.36 -16.96
C LEU A 173 6.76 -7.91 -17.98
N ALA A 174 6.65 -8.35 -19.24
CA ALA A 174 7.52 -7.87 -20.30
C ALA A 174 7.37 -6.36 -20.57
N ALA A 175 6.15 -5.83 -20.51
CA ALA A 175 5.91 -4.40 -20.65
C ALA A 175 6.42 -3.59 -19.44
N VAL A 176 6.35 -4.16 -18.23
CA VAL A 176 6.94 -3.58 -17.01
C VAL A 176 8.46 -3.50 -17.15
N GLU A 177 9.11 -4.55 -17.63
CA GLU A 177 10.56 -4.56 -17.87
C GLU A 177 10.97 -3.50 -18.88
N ASP A 178 10.28 -3.42 -20.03
CA ASP A 178 10.53 -2.40 -21.05
C ASP A 178 10.33 -0.98 -20.51
N TRP A 179 9.24 -0.76 -19.77
CA TRP A 179 8.98 0.52 -19.11
C TRP A 179 10.08 0.88 -18.11
N ALA A 180 10.48 -0.08 -17.28
CA ALA A 180 11.48 0.15 -16.25
C ALA A 180 12.85 0.48 -16.86
N GLU A 181 13.25 -0.17 -17.96
CA GLU A 181 14.49 0.16 -18.68
C GLU A 181 14.45 1.59 -19.26
N VAL A 182 13.32 2.00 -19.84
CA VAL A 182 13.13 3.36 -20.35
C VAL A 182 13.21 4.37 -19.19
N GLU A 183 12.51 4.13 -18.10
CA GLU A 183 12.53 5.01 -16.90
C GLU A 183 13.93 5.10 -16.28
N LEU A 184 14.72 4.01 -16.32
CA LEU A 184 16.11 4.03 -15.88
C LEU A 184 17.01 4.90 -16.79
N ARG A 185 16.76 4.93 -18.11
CA ARG A 185 17.47 5.84 -19.04
C ARG A 185 17.08 7.28 -18.80
N LEU A 186 15.82 7.55 -18.44
CA LEU A 186 15.32 8.86 -18.05
C LEU A 186 15.80 9.31 -16.64
N GLY A 187 16.52 8.45 -15.90
CA GLY A 187 17.04 8.77 -14.57
C GLY A 187 16.07 8.57 -13.43
N HIS A 188 14.93 7.90 -13.64
CA HIS A 188 13.87 7.70 -12.64
C HIS A 188 14.06 6.43 -11.79
N ALA A 189 15.31 6.12 -11.42
CA ALA A 189 15.69 4.88 -10.74
C ALA A 189 14.90 4.61 -9.45
N GLY A 190 14.67 5.62 -8.61
CA GLY A 190 13.89 5.48 -7.38
C GLY A 190 12.43 5.08 -7.63
N ARG A 191 11.81 5.60 -8.69
CA ARG A 191 10.45 5.24 -9.11
C ARG A 191 10.38 3.78 -9.58
N VAL A 192 11.36 3.35 -10.37
CA VAL A 192 11.45 1.97 -10.86
C VAL A 192 11.67 1.01 -9.68
N ALA A 193 12.61 1.30 -8.78
CA ALA A 193 12.87 0.47 -7.61
C ALA A 193 11.59 0.25 -6.77
N GLY A 194 10.84 1.33 -6.48
CA GLY A 194 9.60 1.23 -5.73
C GLY A 194 8.48 0.47 -6.46
N ALA A 195 8.38 0.62 -7.79
CA ALA A 195 7.35 -0.05 -8.58
C ALA A 195 7.61 -1.56 -8.75
N LEU A 196 8.87 -1.99 -8.73
CA LEU A 196 9.24 -3.38 -8.98
C LEU A 196 9.29 -4.25 -7.72
N THR A 197 9.37 -3.69 -6.51
CA THR A 197 9.55 -4.45 -5.27
C THR A 197 8.55 -5.60 -5.12
N ASP A 198 7.24 -5.31 -5.19
CA ASP A 198 6.20 -6.34 -5.07
C ASP A 198 6.17 -7.34 -6.24
N LEU A 199 6.63 -6.92 -7.42
CA LEU A 199 6.65 -7.78 -8.61
C LEU A 199 7.84 -8.75 -8.56
N THR A 200 8.98 -8.32 -8.07
CA THR A 200 10.16 -9.18 -7.87
C THR A 200 9.90 -10.26 -6.83
N ASP A 201 9.17 -9.94 -5.76
CA ASP A 201 8.78 -10.92 -4.74
C ASP A 201 7.80 -11.98 -5.28
N ARG A 202 6.87 -11.55 -6.15
CA ARG A 202 5.89 -12.47 -6.76
C ARG A 202 6.45 -13.29 -7.93
N HIS A 203 7.51 -12.81 -8.57
CA HIS A 203 8.13 -13.44 -9.72
C HIS A 203 9.66 -13.56 -9.55
N PRO A 204 10.11 -14.29 -8.49
CA PRO A 204 11.52 -14.31 -8.09
C PRO A 204 12.45 -14.92 -9.14
N LEU A 205 11.93 -15.83 -9.97
CA LEU A 205 12.73 -16.52 -11.00
C LEU A 205 12.78 -15.78 -12.36
N ARG A 206 12.20 -14.57 -12.43
CA ARG A 206 12.22 -13.78 -13.66
C ARG A 206 13.46 -12.89 -13.72
N GLU A 207 14.55 -13.42 -14.24
CA GLU A 207 15.88 -12.83 -14.17
C GLU A 207 15.96 -11.40 -14.74
N ARG A 208 15.31 -11.09 -15.87
CA ARG A 208 15.29 -9.74 -16.47
C ARG A 208 14.64 -8.73 -15.52
N LEU A 209 13.50 -9.08 -14.91
CA LEU A 209 12.82 -8.24 -13.92
C LEU A 209 13.72 -7.98 -12.70
N GLN A 210 14.39 -9.02 -12.22
CA GLN A 210 15.35 -8.93 -11.11
C GLN A 210 16.55 -8.04 -11.48
N ALA A 211 17.14 -8.22 -12.65
CA ALA A 211 18.27 -7.42 -13.11
C ALA A 211 17.94 -5.93 -13.18
N VAL A 212 16.77 -5.59 -13.77
CA VAL A 212 16.32 -4.20 -13.83
C VAL A 212 16.03 -3.61 -12.46
N HIS A 213 15.48 -4.41 -11.52
CA HIS A 213 15.26 -3.97 -10.13
C HIS A 213 16.58 -3.73 -9.39
N LEU A 214 17.55 -4.63 -9.50
CA LEU A 214 18.88 -4.47 -8.91
C LEU A 214 19.59 -3.21 -9.42
N LEU A 215 19.52 -2.98 -10.74
CA LEU A 215 20.07 -1.78 -11.38
C LEU A 215 19.35 -0.51 -10.90
N ALA A 216 18.02 -0.59 -10.73
CA ALA A 216 17.22 0.51 -10.19
C ALA A 216 17.62 0.86 -8.76
N LEU A 217 17.77 -0.14 -7.89
CA LEU A 217 18.27 0.04 -6.52
C LEU A 217 19.66 0.67 -6.50
N HIS A 218 20.58 0.17 -7.34
CA HIS A 218 21.93 0.71 -7.44
C HIS A 218 21.94 2.18 -7.86
N ARG A 219 21.26 2.50 -8.96
CA ARG A 219 21.18 3.88 -9.47
C ARG A 219 20.39 4.82 -8.55
N ALA A 220 19.54 4.28 -7.68
CA ALA A 220 18.87 5.00 -6.61
C ALA A 220 19.76 5.21 -5.36
N GLY A 221 21.04 4.78 -5.39
CA GLY A 221 21.97 4.88 -4.25
C GLY A 221 21.78 3.80 -3.17
N ARG A 222 20.92 2.80 -3.41
CA ARG A 222 20.60 1.69 -2.49
C ARG A 222 21.46 0.46 -2.76
N ARG A 223 22.79 0.66 -2.96
CA ARG A 223 23.74 -0.40 -3.36
C ARG A 223 23.76 -1.58 -2.40
N ALA A 224 23.70 -1.32 -1.10
CA ALA A 224 23.71 -2.39 -0.10
C ALA A 224 22.48 -3.31 -0.24
N GLU A 225 21.32 -2.75 -0.50
CA GLU A 225 20.09 -3.50 -0.73
C GLU A 225 20.15 -4.29 -2.05
N ALA A 226 20.70 -3.69 -3.11
CA ALA A 226 20.91 -4.39 -4.38
C ALA A 226 21.83 -5.62 -4.21
N LEU A 227 22.93 -5.49 -3.48
CA LEU A 227 23.84 -6.61 -3.21
C LEU A 227 23.19 -7.70 -2.35
N ALA A 228 22.39 -7.31 -1.34
CA ALA A 228 21.64 -8.25 -0.51
C ALA A 228 20.58 -9.01 -1.33
N ALA A 229 19.82 -8.29 -2.18
CA ALA A 229 18.81 -8.89 -3.06
C ALA A 229 19.45 -9.84 -4.09
N PHE A 230 20.60 -9.49 -4.67
CA PHE A 230 21.35 -10.40 -5.56
C PHE A 230 21.80 -11.66 -4.83
N ALA A 231 22.31 -11.55 -3.60
CA ALA A 231 22.75 -12.71 -2.81
C ALA A 231 21.58 -13.66 -2.51
N GLN A 232 20.42 -13.12 -2.17
CA GLN A 232 19.20 -13.90 -1.96
C GLN A 232 18.73 -14.61 -3.24
N LEU A 233 18.68 -13.88 -4.35
CA LEU A 233 18.29 -14.43 -5.65
C LEU A 233 19.21 -15.57 -6.09
N ARG A 234 20.53 -15.39 -5.97
CA ARG A 234 21.52 -16.43 -6.28
C ARG A 234 21.29 -17.69 -5.45
N GLN A 235 21.01 -17.51 -4.15
CA GLN A 235 20.73 -18.63 -3.25
C GLN A 235 19.43 -19.34 -3.63
N GLN A 236 18.41 -18.60 -4.05
CA GLN A 236 17.12 -19.16 -4.48
C GLN A 236 17.25 -19.93 -5.79
N LEU A 237 17.90 -19.37 -6.82
CA LEU A 237 18.19 -20.05 -8.09
C LEU A 237 18.94 -21.35 -7.87
N SER A 238 19.96 -21.34 -6.99
CA SER A 238 20.72 -22.55 -6.66
C SER A 238 19.89 -23.60 -5.93
N ARG A 239 19.02 -23.20 -4.99
CA ARG A 239 18.21 -24.15 -4.20
C ARG A 239 17.03 -24.73 -4.97
N GLU A 240 16.31 -23.89 -5.75
CA GLU A 240 15.07 -24.31 -6.41
C GLU A 240 15.31 -24.95 -7.79
N LEU A 241 16.32 -24.47 -8.51
CA LEU A 241 16.59 -24.90 -9.89
C LEU A 241 17.95 -25.56 -10.07
N GLY A 242 18.86 -25.49 -9.09
CA GLY A 242 20.25 -25.94 -9.24
C GLY A 242 21.05 -25.10 -10.26
N LEU A 243 20.60 -23.88 -10.56
CA LEU A 243 21.20 -23.01 -11.56
C LEU A 243 22.00 -21.87 -10.93
N SER A 244 23.01 -21.39 -11.67
CA SER A 244 23.67 -20.10 -11.41
C SER A 244 22.91 -18.97 -12.11
N PRO A 245 23.02 -17.70 -11.63
CA PRO A 245 22.46 -16.56 -12.31
C PRO A 245 22.88 -16.46 -13.78
N GLY A 246 21.97 -16.04 -14.64
CA GLY A 246 22.24 -15.84 -16.04
C GLY A 246 23.19 -14.67 -16.33
N PRO A 247 23.66 -14.52 -17.58
CA PRO A 247 24.70 -13.55 -17.95
C PRO A 247 24.29 -12.09 -17.69
N GLU A 248 23.01 -11.76 -17.80
CA GLU A 248 22.48 -10.40 -17.53
C GLU A 248 22.56 -10.06 -16.03
N LEU A 249 22.18 -10.98 -15.15
CA LEU A 249 22.30 -10.83 -13.70
C LEU A 249 23.77 -10.76 -13.24
N GLU A 250 24.63 -11.58 -13.84
CA GLU A 250 26.08 -11.54 -13.56
C GLU A 250 26.72 -10.24 -14.06
N ALA A 251 26.26 -9.68 -15.19
CA ALA A 251 26.69 -8.37 -15.66
C ALA A 251 26.24 -7.26 -14.71
N CYS A 252 25.00 -7.32 -14.24
CA CYS A 252 24.46 -6.40 -13.24
C CYS A 252 25.27 -6.48 -11.94
N HIS A 253 25.57 -7.69 -11.44
CA HIS A 253 26.39 -7.89 -10.23
C HIS A 253 27.79 -7.28 -10.38
N ARG A 254 28.45 -7.45 -11.55
CA ARG A 254 29.74 -6.81 -11.83
C ARG A 254 29.65 -5.29 -11.82
N GLU A 255 28.57 -4.71 -12.36
CA GLU A 255 28.29 -3.26 -12.30
C GLU A 255 28.11 -2.80 -10.84
N LEU A 256 27.37 -3.57 -10.03
CA LEU A 256 27.20 -3.32 -8.59
C LEU A 256 28.52 -3.35 -7.81
N LEU A 257 29.47 -4.21 -8.19
CA LEU A 257 30.79 -4.33 -7.55
C LEU A 257 31.79 -3.30 -8.06
N ALA A 258 31.67 -2.83 -9.29
CA ALA A 258 32.54 -1.82 -9.86
C ALA A 258 32.34 -0.48 -9.14
N ASP A 259 33.38 0.01 -8.51
CA ASP A 259 33.40 1.25 -7.71
C ASP A 259 33.54 2.52 -8.61
N ARG A 260 32.83 2.53 -9.74
CA ARG A 260 32.75 3.69 -10.62
C ARG A 260 31.42 4.40 -10.39
N PRO A 261 31.41 5.61 -9.84
CA PRO A 261 30.24 6.45 -9.93
C PRO A 261 30.00 6.76 -11.42
N THR A 262 28.94 6.21 -12.00
CA THR A 262 28.50 6.62 -13.33
C THR A 262 28.14 8.10 -13.22
N PRO A 263 28.80 9.02 -14.00
CA PRO A 263 28.42 10.41 -13.95
C PRO A 263 26.96 10.53 -14.43
N PRO A 264 26.13 11.31 -13.76
CA PRO A 264 24.77 11.54 -14.23
C PRO A 264 24.82 12.16 -15.63
N PRO A 265 23.92 11.77 -16.56
CA PRO A 265 23.83 12.43 -17.87
C PRO A 265 23.60 13.92 -17.68
N PRO A 266 24.11 14.79 -18.59
CA PRO A 266 24.00 16.24 -18.43
C PRO A 266 22.53 16.65 -18.34
N ARG A 267 22.18 17.23 -17.21
CA ARG A 267 20.85 17.72 -16.91
C ARG A 267 20.47 18.87 -17.85
N ALA A 268 19.52 18.63 -18.76
CA ALA A 268 18.58 19.68 -19.15
C ALA A 268 17.70 19.98 -17.92
N ALA A 269 17.71 21.22 -17.48
CA ALA A 269 17.08 21.64 -16.24
C ALA A 269 15.54 21.55 -16.33
N ALA A 270 15.00 20.39 -16.00
CA ALA A 270 13.63 20.28 -15.55
C ALA A 270 13.67 20.12 -14.02
N ARG A 271 13.09 21.05 -13.29
CA ARG A 271 12.95 21.05 -11.83
C ARG A 271 12.07 19.89 -11.39
N SER A 272 12.61 18.66 -11.39
CA SER A 272 11.93 17.50 -10.80
C SER A 272 12.21 17.51 -9.32
N GLY A 273 11.24 17.89 -8.52
CA GLY A 273 11.32 17.94 -7.06
C GLY A 273 11.75 16.58 -6.49
N ARG A 274 12.66 16.61 -5.53
CA ARG A 274 13.18 15.40 -4.85
C ARG A 274 12.06 14.77 -4.02
N THR A 275 11.62 13.58 -4.39
CA THR A 275 10.56 12.86 -3.67
C THR A 275 11.13 11.61 -3.04
N VAL A 276 11.15 11.59 -1.70
CA VAL A 276 11.47 10.42 -0.88
C VAL A 276 10.30 10.22 0.08
N LEU A 277 9.21 9.67 -0.46
CA LEU A 277 8.02 9.30 0.32
C LEU A 277 7.85 7.78 0.27
N PRO A 278 7.45 7.13 1.37
CA PRO A 278 6.95 5.78 1.33
C PRO A 278 5.77 5.66 0.36
N PRO A 279 5.51 4.47 -0.20
CA PRO A 279 4.34 4.24 -1.04
C PRO A 279 3.05 4.56 -0.27
N ASP A 280 2.06 5.10 -0.98
CA ASP A 280 0.74 5.35 -0.38
C ASP A 280 0.04 4.03 -0.03
N THR A 281 -0.70 4.04 1.05
CA THR A 281 -1.42 2.85 1.53
C THR A 281 -2.60 2.54 0.60
N THR A 282 -2.58 1.39 -0.08
CA THR A 282 -3.64 0.94 -0.99
C THR A 282 -4.97 0.69 -0.27
N ALA A 283 -4.94 0.31 1.01
CA ALA A 283 -6.10 0.06 1.85
C ALA A 283 -6.31 1.21 2.87
N PHE A 284 -6.41 2.45 2.37
CA PHE A 284 -6.73 3.61 3.19
C PHE A 284 -8.25 3.78 3.28
N THR A 285 -8.80 3.76 4.49
CA THR A 285 -10.24 3.93 4.75
C THR A 285 -10.47 4.60 6.09
N GLY A 286 -11.60 5.31 6.23
CA GLY A 286 -12.09 5.87 7.49
C GLY A 286 -11.37 7.14 7.97
N ARG A 287 -10.62 7.83 7.11
CA ARG A 287 -9.88 9.07 7.45
C ARG A 287 -9.88 10.09 6.31
N GLU A 288 -10.85 10.00 5.42
CA GLU A 288 -10.92 10.85 4.21
C GLU A 288 -11.08 12.32 4.59
N GLN A 289 -11.91 12.61 5.60
CA GLN A 289 -12.13 13.96 6.08
C GLN A 289 -10.85 14.54 6.71
N GLN A 290 -10.21 13.79 7.63
CA GLN A 290 -8.96 14.21 8.27
C GLN A 290 -7.82 14.39 7.24
N ALA A 291 -7.77 13.52 6.22
CA ALA A 291 -6.81 13.69 5.12
C ALA A 291 -7.04 14.99 4.35
N ALA A 292 -8.30 15.32 4.03
CA ALA A 292 -8.65 16.56 3.35
C ALA A 292 -8.37 17.80 4.22
N GLU A 293 -8.61 17.72 5.53
CA GLU A 293 -8.31 18.79 6.48
C GLU A 293 -6.80 19.01 6.58
N LEU A 294 -6.01 17.94 6.69
CA LEU A 294 -4.56 18.00 6.76
C LEU A 294 -3.95 18.61 5.49
N VAL A 295 -4.46 18.23 4.31
CA VAL A 295 -4.07 18.82 3.02
C VAL A 295 -4.38 20.31 2.99
N ARG A 296 -5.58 20.72 3.43
CA ARG A 296 -5.95 22.15 3.48
C ARG A 296 -5.08 22.92 4.45
N ALA A 297 -4.80 22.34 5.62
CA ALA A 297 -3.92 22.93 6.61
C ALA A 297 -2.50 23.12 6.06
N ALA A 298 -1.93 22.10 5.43
CA ALA A 298 -0.58 22.17 4.85
C ALA A 298 -0.45 23.21 3.71
N ARG A 299 -1.49 23.39 2.88
CA ARG A 299 -1.52 24.41 1.83
C ARG A 299 -1.45 25.83 2.36
N ARG A 300 -1.97 26.07 3.55
CA ARG A 300 -2.07 27.40 4.19
C ARG A 300 -1.05 27.61 5.29
N ALA A 301 -0.21 26.61 5.56
CA ALA A 301 0.64 26.61 6.72
C ALA A 301 1.86 27.54 6.52
N GLU A 302 2.03 28.47 7.44
CA GLU A 302 3.25 29.25 7.62
C GLU A 302 4.17 28.66 8.71
N ARG A 303 3.67 27.69 9.44
CA ARG A 303 4.31 26.98 10.56
C ARG A 303 3.99 25.49 10.49
N PRO A 304 4.66 24.65 11.27
CA PRO A 304 4.41 23.20 11.23
C PRO A 304 2.94 22.84 11.48
N VAL A 305 2.49 21.81 10.77
CA VAL A 305 1.21 21.12 11.01
C VAL A 305 1.52 19.87 11.83
N VAL A 306 0.93 19.73 13.02
CA VAL A 306 1.22 18.67 13.97
C VAL A 306 0.08 17.67 14.04
N LEU A 307 0.41 16.38 13.96
CA LEU A 307 -0.51 15.26 14.00
C LEU A 307 -0.15 14.35 15.18
N THR A 308 -0.99 14.32 16.21
CA THR A 308 -0.77 13.53 17.44
C THR A 308 -1.77 12.41 17.61
N GLY A 309 -1.57 11.56 18.60
CA GLY A 309 -2.48 10.46 18.94
C GLY A 309 -1.76 9.18 19.35
N PRO A 310 -2.49 8.16 19.81
CA PRO A 310 -1.93 6.94 20.36
C PRO A 310 -1.17 6.09 19.33
N ILE A 311 -0.43 5.09 19.83
CA ILE A 311 0.26 4.11 18.99
C ILE A 311 -0.75 3.36 18.13
N GLY A 312 -0.42 3.19 16.85
CA GLY A 312 -1.24 2.40 15.94
C GLY A 312 -2.47 3.10 15.39
N VAL A 313 -2.72 4.37 15.74
CA VAL A 313 -3.90 5.14 15.29
C VAL A 313 -3.85 5.59 13.82
N GLY A 314 -2.69 5.44 13.14
CA GLY A 314 -2.57 5.73 11.71
C GLY A 314 -1.97 7.09 11.34
N LYS A 315 -1.29 7.81 12.27
CA LYS A 315 -0.65 9.12 12.01
C LYS A 315 0.27 9.11 10.78
N THR A 316 1.22 8.19 10.76
CA THR A 316 2.18 8.03 9.66
C THR A 316 1.47 7.78 8.32
N ALA A 317 0.47 6.89 8.30
CA ALA A 317 -0.30 6.60 7.09
C ALA A 317 -1.07 7.83 6.58
N LEU A 318 -1.68 8.60 7.50
CA LEU A 318 -2.39 9.83 7.17
C LEU A 318 -1.43 10.91 6.65
N ALA A 319 -0.27 11.08 7.27
CA ALA A 319 0.76 12.04 6.82
C ALA A 319 1.29 11.68 5.42
N ILE A 320 1.56 10.38 5.15
CA ILE A 320 1.97 9.89 3.83
C ILE A 320 0.87 10.16 2.79
N ARG A 321 -0.39 9.84 3.10
CA ARG A 321 -1.53 10.10 2.22
C ARG A 321 -1.66 11.57 1.86
N ALA A 322 -1.56 12.47 2.86
CA ALA A 322 -1.60 13.91 2.64
C ALA A 322 -0.41 14.39 1.80
N ALA A 323 0.80 13.85 2.05
CA ALA A 323 1.99 14.21 1.28
C ALA A 323 1.90 13.76 -0.19
N HIS A 324 1.25 12.62 -0.48
CA HIS A 324 0.97 12.21 -1.86
C HIS A 324 -0.05 13.12 -2.53
N ALA A 325 -1.10 13.54 -1.81
CA ALA A 325 -2.13 14.44 -2.33
C ALA A 325 -1.61 15.88 -2.59
N LEU A 326 -0.53 16.29 -1.90
CA LEU A 326 0.13 17.59 -2.04
C LEU A 326 1.21 17.63 -3.12
N ARG A 327 1.21 16.68 -4.05
CA ARG A 327 2.25 16.54 -5.07
C ARG A 327 2.48 17.81 -5.89
N ASP A 328 1.41 18.46 -6.32
CA ASP A 328 1.47 19.61 -7.20
C ASP A 328 1.72 20.93 -6.41
N ASP A 329 1.47 20.90 -5.10
CA ASP A 329 1.68 22.05 -4.22
C ASP A 329 3.16 22.21 -3.81
N PHE A 330 3.96 21.15 -3.82
CA PHE A 330 5.37 21.13 -3.40
C PHE A 330 6.28 20.52 -4.48
N PRO A 331 6.53 21.25 -5.57
CA PRO A 331 7.24 20.75 -6.74
C PRO A 331 8.74 20.51 -6.49
N ASP A 332 9.38 21.21 -5.54
CA ASP A 332 10.83 21.12 -5.31
C ASP A 332 11.21 19.92 -4.46
N GLY A 333 10.26 19.35 -3.69
CA GLY A 333 10.53 18.14 -2.93
C GLY A 333 9.42 17.72 -1.96
N ARG A 334 9.32 16.40 -1.74
CA ARG A 334 8.51 15.81 -0.67
C ARG A 334 9.35 14.76 0.02
N LEU A 335 9.74 15.06 1.25
CA LEU A 335 10.72 14.29 1.99
C LEU A 335 10.05 13.66 3.21
N PHE A 336 10.26 12.37 3.41
CA PHE A 336 9.81 11.64 4.58
C PHE A 336 11.01 11.25 5.44
N ILE A 337 10.96 11.58 6.71
CA ILE A 337 12.06 11.46 7.64
C ILE A 337 11.60 10.76 8.91
N HIS A 338 12.17 9.60 9.19
CA HIS A 338 12.00 8.96 10.48
C HIS A 338 12.88 9.62 11.53
N LEU A 339 12.28 10.15 12.59
CA LEU A 339 12.97 10.73 13.73
C LEU A 339 13.37 9.69 14.79
N ARG A 340 13.05 8.43 14.56
CA ARG A 340 13.43 7.30 15.42
C ARG A 340 14.26 6.28 14.62
N ASP A 341 15.19 5.65 15.30
CA ASP A 341 15.95 4.53 14.76
C ASP A 341 15.13 3.20 14.79
N ALA A 342 15.73 2.12 14.29
CA ALA A 342 15.10 0.80 14.27
C ALA A 342 14.78 0.25 15.69
N THR A 343 15.46 0.76 16.73
CA THR A 343 15.18 0.40 18.14
C THR A 343 14.10 1.28 18.77
N GLY A 344 13.58 2.26 18.03
CA GLY A 344 12.57 3.22 18.50
C GLY A 344 13.11 4.37 19.33
N ARG A 345 14.45 4.54 19.45
CA ARG A 345 15.08 5.67 20.12
C ARG A 345 15.07 6.90 19.21
N ALA A 346 15.00 8.09 19.83
CA ALA A 346 15.12 9.34 19.11
C ALA A 346 16.50 9.46 18.46
N ARG A 347 16.52 9.89 17.19
CA ARG A 347 17.75 10.15 16.43
C ARG A 347 18.24 11.57 16.72
N GLU A 348 19.55 11.72 16.81
CA GLU A 348 20.18 13.03 16.96
C GLU A 348 19.90 13.92 15.73
N PRO A 349 19.49 15.20 15.91
CA PRO A 349 19.17 16.11 14.79
C PRO A 349 20.28 16.26 13.77
N ARG A 350 21.54 16.30 14.22
CA ARG A 350 22.70 16.36 13.32
C ARG A 350 22.85 15.11 12.46
N ALA A 351 22.60 13.94 13.02
CA ALA A 351 22.65 12.68 12.27
C ALA A 351 21.53 12.63 11.21
N VAL A 352 20.32 13.08 11.56
CA VAL A 352 19.21 13.22 10.61
C VAL A 352 19.56 14.22 9.49
N ALA A 353 20.08 15.38 9.84
CA ALA A 353 20.48 16.40 8.87
C ALA A 353 21.64 15.93 7.95
N ALA A 354 22.56 15.12 8.47
CA ALA A 354 23.63 14.52 7.67
C ALA A 354 23.08 13.52 6.63
N ASP A 355 22.08 12.69 6.99
CA ASP A 355 21.38 11.83 6.04
C ASP A 355 20.68 12.65 4.95
N LEU A 356 20.06 13.76 5.32
CA LEU A 356 19.39 14.68 4.41
C LEU A 356 20.37 15.42 3.50
N ALA A 357 21.50 15.90 4.02
CA ALA A 357 22.55 16.52 3.22
C ALA A 357 23.09 15.55 2.16
N ARG A 358 23.27 14.28 2.53
CA ARG A 358 23.63 13.21 1.57
C ARG A 358 22.55 13.01 0.50
N LEU A 359 21.27 13.01 0.86
CA LEU A 359 20.16 12.98 -0.10
C LEU A 359 20.15 14.20 -1.00
N LEU A 360 20.56 15.37 -0.49
CA LEU A 360 20.68 16.61 -1.23
C LEU A 360 21.98 16.65 -2.09
N ALA A 361 22.83 15.63 -2.01
CA ALA A 361 24.13 15.54 -2.69
C ALA A 361 25.04 16.74 -2.35
N THR A 362 24.99 17.18 -1.09
CA THR A 362 25.78 18.32 -0.60
C THR A 362 26.79 17.77 0.42
N ASP A 363 28.06 17.92 0.14
CA ASP A 363 29.12 17.66 1.10
C ASP A 363 29.32 18.93 1.94
N THR A 364 29.11 18.83 3.25
CA THR A 364 29.09 20.02 4.12
C THR A 364 29.60 19.72 5.51
N ALA A 365 30.29 20.71 6.09
CA ALA A 365 30.78 20.64 7.48
C ALA A 365 29.63 20.88 8.51
N ASP A 366 28.57 21.58 8.12
CA ASP A 366 27.37 21.79 8.96
C ASP A 366 26.08 21.34 8.27
N PRO A 367 25.70 20.07 8.43
CA PRO A 367 24.50 19.52 7.81
C PRO A 367 23.20 20.22 8.22
N LEU A 368 23.10 20.71 9.46
CA LEU A 368 21.88 21.40 9.94
C LEU A 368 21.70 22.75 9.26
N GLN A 369 22.79 23.51 9.08
CA GLN A 369 22.75 24.79 8.39
C GLN A 369 22.40 24.59 6.91
N THR A 370 23.05 23.65 6.24
CA THR A 370 22.75 23.31 4.83
C THR A 370 21.29 22.87 4.65
N TRP A 371 20.75 22.07 5.58
CA TRP A 371 19.36 21.67 5.57
C TRP A 371 18.40 22.87 5.67
N ARG A 372 18.67 23.81 6.58
CA ARG A 372 17.86 25.01 6.76
C ARG A 372 17.92 25.95 5.56
N GLU A 373 19.10 26.16 4.98
CA GLU A 373 19.29 26.96 3.77
C GLU A 373 18.51 26.37 2.60
N TRP A 374 18.60 25.04 2.41
CA TRP A 374 17.84 24.37 1.37
C TRP A 374 16.32 24.56 1.54
N LEU A 375 15.81 24.40 2.75
CA LEU A 375 14.38 24.59 3.05
C LEU A 375 13.92 26.05 2.87
N ALA A 376 14.78 27.02 3.11
CA ALA A 376 14.47 28.43 2.93
C ALA A 376 14.22 28.80 1.46
N GLU A 377 14.87 28.10 0.54
CA GLU A 377 14.85 28.40 -0.90
C GLU A 377 13.90 27.54 -1.71
N HIS A 378 13.45 26.39 -1.16
CA HIS A 378 12.70 25.39 -1.91
C HIS A 378 11.27 25.23 -1.39
N ARG A 379 10.31 25.17 -2.32
CA ARG A 379 8.91 24.87 -2.00
C ARG A 379 8.76 23.36 -1.79
N ALA A 380 9.11 22.91 -0.59
CA ALA A 380 9.19 21.50 -0.21
C ALA A 380 8.25 21.16 0.95
N LEU A 381 7.75 19.91 0.96
CA LEU A 381 7.02 19.33 2.07
C LEU A 381 7.93 18.36 2.81
N VAL A 382 8.07 18.54 4.12
CA VAL A 382 8.85 17.65 4.98
C VAL A 382 7.93 16.94 5.96
N VAL A 383 7.88 15.62 5.90
CA VAL A 383 7.17 14.79 6.88
C VAL A 383 8.19 14.32 7.92
N LEU A 384 8.09 14.84 9.14
CA LEU A 384 8.90 14.44 10.29
C LEU A 384 8.11 13.41 11.11
N ASP A 385 8.42 12.13 10.92
CA ASP A 385 7.66 11.04 11.52
C ASP A 385 8.25 10.54 12.84
N GLY A 386 7.42 10.49 13.87
CA GLY A 386 7.78 9.93 15.17
C GLY A 386 8.50 10.90 16.11
N ALA A 387 8.18 12.18 16.05
CA ALA A 387 8.68 13.19 16.97
C ALA A 387 8.43 12.80 18.45
N SER A 388 9.43 13.00 19.29
CA SER A 388 9.41 12.66 20.71
C SER A 388 9.47 13.85 21.64
N ASP A 389 10.11 14.91 21.20
CA ASP A 389 10.31 16.13 21.98
C ASP A 389 10.39 17.37 21.07
N ASP A 390 10.13 18.52 21.65
CA ASP A 390 10.10 19.80 20.95
C ASP A 390 11.49 20.21 20.46
N HIS A 391 12.52 20.02 21.27
CA HIS A 391 13.87 20.54 21.01
C HIS A 391 14.50 19.88 19.79
N THR A 392 14.53 18.55 19.73
CA THR A 392 15.08 17.80 18.60
C THR A 392 14.28 18.04 17.33
N THR A 393 12.96 18.10 17.44
CA THR A 393 12.08 18.36 16.30
C THR A 393 12.25 19.78 15.76
N HIS A 394 12.34 20.78 16.64
CA HIS A 394 12.52 22.18 16.25
C HIS A 394 13.80 22.43 15.42
N ALA A 395 14.87 21.70 15.73
CA ALA A 395 16.14 21.81 15.00
C ALA A 395 16.01 21.46 13.51
N LEU A 396 15.02 20.60 13.15
CA LEU A 396 14.80 20.11 11.79
C LEU A 396 13.66 20.82 11.05
N LEU A 397 12.92 21.69 11.74
CA LEU A 397 11.83 22.44 11.12
C LEU A 397 12.33 23.43 10.07
N PRO A 398 11.53 23.66 9.00
CA PRO A 398 11.80 24.73 8.05
C PRO A 398 11.85 26.09 8.76
N PRO A 399 12.77 26.97 8.37
CA PRO A 399 12.66 28.39 8.70
C PRO A 399 11.43 29.00 8.01
N PRO A 400 11.00 30.22 8.39
CA PRO A 400 9.96 30.93 7.65
C PRO A 400 10.31 31.01 6.15
N GLY A 401 9.42 30.48 5.29
CA GLY A 401 9.70 30.35 3.86
C GLY A 401 8.70 29.45 3.14
N PRO A 402 9.04 28.99 1.93
CA PRO A 402 8.13 28.20 1.08
C PRO A 402 7.98 26.76 1.50
N ALA A 403 8.84 26.24 2.39
CA ALA A 403 8.77 24.85 2.85
C ALA A 403 7.81 24.70 4.04
N VAL A 404 7.11 23.55 4.08
CA VAL A 404 6.14 23.20 5.13
C VAL A 404 6.53 21.89 5.78
N ALA A 405 6.37 21.79 7.11
CA ALA A 405 6.55 20.54 7.86
C ALA A 405 5.21 19.95 8.30
N LEU A 406 5.02 18.64 8.04
CA LEU A 406 4.04 17.79 8.70
C LEU A 406 4.79 16.98 9.77
N VAL A 407 4.43 17.17 11.04
CA VAL A 407 5.07 16.49 12.16
C VAL A 407 4.11 15.47 12.76
N THR A 408 4.53 14.21 12.86
CA THR A 408 3.76 13.20 13.59
C THR A 408 4.41 12.92 14.93
N GLY A 409 3.61 12.86 16.00
CA GLY A 409 4.10 12.60 17.35
C GLY A 409 3.13 11.77 18.18
N ARG A 410 3.62 11.21 19.27
CA ARG A 410 2.77 10.59 20.32
C ARG A 410 2.43 11.59 21.40
N THR A 411 3.34 12.52 21.67
CA THR A 411 3.24 13.59 22.65
C THR A 411 2.63 14.84 22.02
N PRO A 412 2.04 15.74 22.81
CA PRO A 412 1.40 16.95 22.30
C PRO A 412 2.31 17.94 21.57
N LEU A 413 3.64 17.93 21.85
CA LEU A 413 4.66 18.83 21.24
C LEU A 413 4.26 20.33 21.31
N PRO A 414 3.99 20.90 22.50
CA PRO A 414 3.46 22.25 22.62
C PRO A 414 4.42 23.34 22.16
N GLY A 415 5.74 23.12 22.26
CA GLY A 415 6.79 24.09 21.91
C GLY A 415 7.02 24.31 20.42
N LEU A 416 6.40 23.52 19.52
CA LEU A 416 6.61 23.66 18.08
C LEU A 416 5.88 24.87 17.44
N GLY A 417 5.02 25.57 18.17
CA GLY A 417 4.30 26.74 17.67
C GLY A 417 3.44 26.45 16.42
N ALA A 418 2.82 25.26 16.34
CA ALA A 418 2.08 24.79 15.18
C ALA A 418 0.86 25.68 14.88
N THR A 419 0.61 25.92 13.56
CA THR A 419 -0.61 26.62 13.09
C THR A 419 -1.83 25.73 13.11
N HIS A 420 -1.64 24.42 12.98
CA HIS A 420 -2.72 23.45 12.99
C HIS A 420 -2.29 22.20 13.75
N ARG A 421 -3.15 21.76 14.65
CA ARG A 421 -2.97 20.54 15.44
C ARG A 421 -4.17 19.64 15.22
N THR A 422 -3.89 18.36 14.99
CA THR A 422 -4.94 17.33 14.86
C THR A 422 -4.59 16.17 15.78
N ASP A 423 -5.47 15.90 16.74
CA ASP A 423 -5.37 14.73 17.61
C ASP A 423 -6.21 13.59 17.00
N LEU A 424 -5.53 12.53 16.58
CA LEU A 424 -6.20 11.37 16.02
C LEU A 424 -6.71 10.45 17.13
N ALA A 425 -8.03 10.32 17.22
CA ALA A 425 -8.68 9.29 18.02
C ALA A 425 -8.62 7.90 17.34
N PRO A 426 -8.84 6.79 18.05
CA PRO A 426 -9.11 5.49 17.45
C PRO A 426 -10.25 5.58 16.42
N PHE A 427 -10.41 4.56 15.57
CA PHE A 427 -11.54 4.48 14.65
C PHE A 427 -12.88 4.42 15.39
N THR A 428 -13.93 4.85 14.72
CA THR A 428 -15.29 4.46 15.11
C THR A 428 -15.51 2.98 14.77
N LEU A 429 -16.51 2.36 15.38
CA LEU A 429 -16.83 0.95 15.10
C LEU A 429 -17.10 0.68 13.60
N PRO A 430 -17.88 1.52 12.87
CA PRO A 430 -18.05 1.34 11.43
C PRO A 430 -16.76 1.45 10.62
N GLU A 431 -15.87 2.39 10.93
CA GLU A 431 -14.58 2.54 10.24
C GLU A 431 -13.68 1.32 10.46
N ALA A 432 -13.63 0.78 11.68
CA ALA A 432 -12.85 -0.40 12.01
C ALA A 432 -13.39 -1.66 11.30
N LEU A 433 -14.72 -1.81 11.24
CA LEU A 433 -15.38 -2.90 10.51
C LEU A 433 -15.15 -2.77 9.00
N ALA A 434 -15.21 -1.57 8.45
CA ALA A 434 -14.92 -1.33 7.03
C ALA A 434 -13.48 -1.73 6.68
N LEU A 435 -12.49 -1.40 7.53
CA LEU A 435 -11.11 -1.84 7.34
C LEU A 435 -10.98 -3.37 7.44
N LEU A 436 -11.63 -4.00 8.40
CA LEU A 436 -11.62 -5.46 8.54
C LEU A 436 -12.24 -6.13 7.31
N SER A 437 -13.41 -5.66 6.85
CA SER A 437 -14.10 -6.14 5.64
C SER A 437 -13.24 -6.03 4.39
N LEU A 438 -12.52 -4.92 4.22
CA LEU A 438 -11.61 -4.71 3.10
C LEU A 438 -10.49 -5.76 3.06
N LEU A 439 -10.00 -6.19 4.23
CA LEU A 439 -8.86 -7.13 4.34
C LEU A 439 -9.27 -8.59 4.30
N VAL A 440 -10.40 -8.93 4.92
CA VAL A 440 -10.86 -10.33 5.12
C VAL A 440 -11.89 -10.75 4.07
N GLY A 441 -12.53 -9.76 3.44
CA GLY A 441 -13.66 -9.93 2.52
C GLY A 441 -15.01 -9.70 3.20
N THR A 442 -15.88 -8.93 2.53
CA THR A 442 -17.21 -8.52 3.03
C THR A 442 -18.06 -9.73 3.41
N HIS A 443 -18.08 -10.76 2.58
CA HIS A 443 -18.87 -11.98 2.82
C HIS A 443 -18.55 -12.66 4.17
N ARG A 444 -17.26 -12.70 4.60
CA ARG A 444 -16.88 -13.31 5.88
C ARG A 444 -17.34 -12.47 7.07
N VAL A 445 -17.27 -11.15 6.95
CA VAL A 445 -17.69 -10.21 7.99
C VAL A 445 -19.22 -10.23 8.13
N ASP A 446 -19.95 -10.21 7.01
CA ASP A 446 -21.42 -10.26 6.99
C ASP A 446 -21.97 -11.61 7.51
N ALA A 447 -21.24 -12.70 7.32
CA ALA A 447 -21.60 -14.01 7.83
C ALA A 447 -21.46 -14.12 9.37
N ALA A 448 -20.61 -13.31 10.01
CA ALA A 448 -20.36 -13.34 11.45
C ALA A 448 -20.16 -11.91 12.02
N PRO A 449 -21.18 -11.03 11.94
CA PRO A 449 -21.05 -9.62 12.29
C PRO A 449 -20.67 -9.41 13.77
N THR A 450 -21.26 -10.16 14.68
CA THR A 450 -20.94 -10.08 16.12
C THR A 450 -19.49 -10.46 16.41
N ALA A 451 -18.95 -11.48 15.73
CA ALA A 451 -17.55 -11.85 15.88
C ALA A 451 -16.62 -10.75 15.31
N ALA A 452 -16.97 -10.16 14.18
CA ALA A 452 -16.23 -9.05 13.60
C ALA A 452 -16.19 -7.84 14.54
N GLU A 453 -17.32 -7.48 15.16
CA GLU A 453 -17.39 -6.42 16.17
C GLU A 453 -16.52 -6.73 17.40
N ARG A 454 -16.54 -7.98 17.89
CA ARG A 454 -15.69 -8.43 19.00
C ARG A 454 -14.20 -8.31 18.64
N ILE A 455 -13.81 -8.69 17.41
CA ILE A 455 -12.43 -8.58 16.92
C ILE A 455 -11.97 -7.12 16.92
N VAL A 456 -12.71 -6.22 16.26
CA VAL A 456 -12.26 -4.82 16.15
C VAL A 456 -12.28 -4.10 17.51
N THR A 457 -13.21 -4.45 18.40
CA THR A 457 -13.27 -3.96 19.77
C THR A 457 -12.08 -4.48 20.60
N ALA A 458 -11.73 -5.76 20.46
CA ALA A 458 -10.53 -6.35 21.09
C ALA A 458 -9.25 -5.68 20.58
N CYS A 459 -9.19 -5.28 19.31
CA CYS A 459 -8.12 -4.47 18.72
C CYS A 459 -8.07 -3.02 19.25
N GLY A 460 -9.00 -2.61 20.14
CA GLY A 460 -9.10 -1.25 20.66
C GLY A 460 -9.44 -0.22 19.59
N LEU A 461 -10.11 -0.63 18.51
CA LEU A 461 -10.45 0.19 17.34
C LEU A 461 -9.21 0.86 16.70
N LEU A 462 -8.01 0.34 16.94
CA LEU A 462 -6.76 0.87 16.40
C LEU A 462 -6.50 0.33 14.98
N PRO A 463 -6.37 1.18 13.96
CA PRO A 463 -6.13 0.76 12.57
C PRO A 463 -4.98 -0.23 12.41
N ALA A 464 -3.88 -0.05 13.13
CA ALA A 464 -2.73 -0.97 13.06
C ALA A 464 -3.06 -2.36 13.61
N ALA A 465 -3.82 -2.45 14.71
CA ALA A 465 -4.24 -3.73 15.30
C ALA A 465 -5.27 -4.44 14.41
N VAL A 466 -6.28 -3.70 13.91
CA VAL A 466 -7.30 -4.23 12.98
C VAL A 466 -6.64 -4.76 11.70
N ARG A 467 -5.60 -4.06 11.20
CA ARG A 467 -4.84 -4.48 10.01
C ARG A 467 -4.08 -5.78 10.26
N LEU A 468 -3.41 -5.93 11.41
CA LEU A 468 -2.71 -7.18 11.76
C LEU A 468 -3.70 -8.34 11.91
N ALA A 469 -4.82 -8.12 12.60
CA ALA A 469 -5.91 -9.10 12.70
C ALA A 469 -6.46 -9.49 11.31
N GLY A 470 -6.72 -8.50 10.45
CA GLY A 470 -7.20 -8.71 9.09
C GLY A 470 -6.22 -9.50 8.23
N TYR A 471 -4.94 -9.15 8.23
CA TYR A 471 -3.91 -9.88 7.48
C TYR A 471 -3.76 -11.33 7.97
N LYS A 472 -3.80 -11.57 9.28
CA LYS A 472 -3.77 -12.91 9.85
C LYS A 472 -4.97 -13.73 9.41
N LEU A 473 -6.18 -13.16 9.48
CA LEU A 473 -7.42 -13.81 9.03
C LEU A 473 -7.48 -14.02 7.51
N ALA A 474 -6.87 -13.14 6.72
CA ALA A 474 -6.75 -13.30 5.27
C ALA A 474 -5.79 -14.44 4.90
N ALA A 475 -4.70 -14.60 5.67
CA ALA A 475 -3.76 -15.69 5.52
C ALA A 475 -4.35 -17.03 6.02
N LEU A 476 -5.06 -17.02 7.15
CA LEU A 476 -5.67 -18.21 7.77
C LEU A 476 -7.16 -18.30 7.41
N ARG A 477 -7.46 -18.57 6.14
CA ARG A 477 -8.84 -18.58 5.62
C ARG A 477 -9.76 -19.59 6.30
N HIS A 478 -9.20 -20.66 6.85
CA HIS A 478 -9.93 -21.72 7.57
C HIS A 478 -10.29 -21.32 9.00
N LEU A 479 -9.69 -20.24 9.56
CA LEU A 479 -9.94 -19.81 10.94
C LEU A 479 -11.27 -19.05 11.02
N PRO A 480 -12.30 -19.55 11.77
CA PRO A 480 -13.54 -18.82 11.95
C PRO A 480 -13.33 -17.50 12.72
N LEU A 481 -14.13 -16.48 12.41
CA LEU A 481 -14.04 -15.18 13.10
C LEU A 481 -14.35 -15.31 14.59
N ASP A 482 -15.30 -16.16 14.98
CA ASP A 482 -15.65 -16.39 16.39
C ASP A 482 -14.48 -16.94 17.18
N GLU A 483 -13.81 -17.96 16.64
CA GLU A 483 -12.64 -18.56 17.28
C GLU A 483 -11.49 -17.53 17.43
N PHE A 484 -11.27 -16.71 16.40
CA PHE A 484 -10.25 -15.67 16.48
C PHE A 484 -10.65 -14.56 17.49
N ALA A 485 -11.92 -14.21 17.56
CA ALA A 485 -12.45 -13.28 18.57
C ALA A 485 -12.23 -13.81 19.99
N ASP A 486 -12.43 -15.11 20.21
CA ASP A 486 -12.17 -15.76 21.51
C ASP A 486 -10.67 -15.74 21.88
N ARG A 487 -9.78 -15.98 20.90
CA ARG A 487 -8.32 -15.84 21.12
C ARG A 487 -7.90 -14.41 21.49
N LEU A 488 -8.53 -13.39 20.90
CA LEU A 488 -8.30 -11.99 21.22
C LEU A 488 -8.96 -11.56 22.55
N ALA A 489 -9.93 -12.29 23.04
CA ALA A 489 -10.54 -12.04 24.34
C ALA A 489 -9.65 -12.50 25.51
N ASP A 490 -8.76 -13.46 25.29
CA ASP A 490 -7.78 -13.91 26.28
C ASP A 490 -6.66 -12.86 26.45
N PRO A 491 -6.53 -12.21 27.61
CA PRO A 491 -5.52 -11.18 27.86
C PRO A 491 -4.08 -11.64 27.61
N HIS A 492 -3.78 -12.91 27.87
CA HIS A 492 -2.42 -13.46 27.74
C HIS A 492 -2.05 -13.74 26.28
N ARG A 493 -3.03 -13.95 25.41
CA ARG A 493 -2.85 -14.30 24.01
C ARG A 493 -3.06 -13.12 23.06
N ALA A 494 -3.89 -12.15 23.43
CA ALA A 494 -4.35 -11.08 22.56
C ALA A 494 -3.21 -10.33 21.84
N LEU A 495 -2.15 -9.94 22.56
CA LEU A 495 -1.02 -9.23 21.93
C LEU A 495 -0.17 -10.11 21.01
N ASP A 496 -0.10 -11.42 21.26
CA ASP A 496 0.63 -12.37 20.42
C ASP A 496 -0.17 -12.73 19.17
N GLU A 497 -1.52 -12.72 19.26
CA GLU A 497 -2.40 -12.86 18.10
C GLU A 497 -2.28 -11.67 17.13
N LEU A 498 -1.91 -10.47 17.62
CA LEU A 498 -1.70 -9.26 16.82
C LEU A 498 -0.26 -9.18 16.27
N ALA A 499 0.14 -10.25 15.56
CA ALA A 499 1.43 -10.39 14.91
C ALA A 499 1.27 -11.04 13.52
N VAL A 500 2.00 -10.53 12.51
CA VAL A 500 2.09 -11.08 11.15
C VAL A 500 3.52 -10.93 10.66
N GLY A 501 4.18 -12.05 10.35
CA GLY A 501 5.60 -12.07 10.03
C GLY A 501 6.44 -11.49 11.19
N GLU A 502 7.31 -10.55 10.86
CA GLU A 502 8.13 -9.85 11.86
C GLU A 502 7.42 -8.66 12.52
N THR A 503 6.24 -8.27 12.01
CA THR A 503 5.50 -7.12 12.53
C THR A 503 4.65 -7.53 13.72
N ARG A 504 4.99 -7.05 14.91
CA ARG A 504 4.25 -7.31 16.15
C ARG A 504 3.80 -6.00 16.79
N LEU A 505 2.56 -5.94 17.22
CA LEU A 505 2.08 -4.76 17.95
C LEU A 505 2.75 -4.66 19.32
N ARG A 506 3.04 -5.79 19.96
CA ARG A 506 3.74 -5.87 21.24
C ARG A 506 5.05 -5.08 21.22
N ASP A 507 5.89 -5.22 20.20
CA ASP A 507 7.20 -4.55 20.13
C ASP A 507 7.07 -3.02 20.17
N ARG A 508 6.01 -2.48 19.56
CA ARG A 508 5.72 -1.05 19.60
C ARG A 508 5.27 -0.58 21.00
N LEU A 509 4.49 -1.41 21.70
CA LEU A 509 4.06 -1.15 23.08
C LEU A 509 5.23 -1.29 24.04
N ASP A 510 6.10 -2.28 23.86
CA ASP A 510 7.34 -2.45 24.61
C ASP A 510 8.26 -1.22 24.46
N THR A 511 8.43 -0.73 23.24
CA THR A 511 9.19 0.51 22.98
C THR A 511 8.61 1.71 23.72
N GLN A 512 7.28 1.84 23.76
CA GLN A 512 6.63 2.91 24.54
C GLN A 512 6.84 2.72 26.03
N TRP A 513 6.66 1.51 26.53
CA TRP A 513 6.85 1.17 27.94
C TRP A 513 8.26 1.49 28.42
N HIS A 514 9.28 1.13 27.65
CA HIS A 514 10.68 1.40 28.00
C HIS A 514 11.04 2.89 27.95
N ALA A 515 10.31 3.69 27.18
CA ALA A 515 10.49 5.15 27.13
C ALA A 515 9.88 5.89 28.35
N LEU A 516 9.01 5.23 29.15
CA LEU A 516 8.43 5.82 30.34
C LEU A 516 9.41 5.85 31.49
N THR A 517 9.29 6.87 32.36
CA THR A 517 10.01 6.92 33.64
C THR A 517 9.52 5.82 34.59
N PRO A 518 10.31 5.46 35.62
CA PRO A 518 9.83 4.49 36.63
C PRO A 518 8.51 4.89 37.29
N ASP A 519 8.33 6.18 37.61
CA ASP A 519 7.11 6.69 38.22
C ASP A 519 5.90 6.61 37.30
N GLN A 520 6.09 6.92 36.01
CA GLN A 520 5.04 6.78 35.00
C GLN A 520 4.64 5.30 34.78
N ARG A 521 5.58 4.37 34.79
CA ARG A 521 5.30 2.93 34.75
C ARG A 521 4.51 2.48 35.96
N THR A 522 4.90 2.92 37.16
CA THR A 522 4.20 2.62 38.40
C THR A 522 2.77 3.15 38.35
N THR A 523 2.58 4.42 37.99
CA THR A 523 1.26 5.05 37.82
C THR A 523 0.40 4.24 36.83
N LEU A 524 0.95 3.90 35.66
CA LEU A 524 0.25 3.15 34.63
C LEU A 524 -0.13 1.74 35.13
N THR A 525 0.78 1.07 35.84
CA THR A 525 0.53 -0.26 36.43
C THR A 525 -0.61 -0.21 37.45
N HIS A 526 -0.67 0.83 38.28
CA HIS A 526 -1.76 1.00 39.27
C HIS A 526 -3.11 1.24 38.59
N LEU A 527 -3.18 2.06 37.52
CA LEU A 527 -4.41 2.28 36.77
C LEU A 527 -4.95 0.97 36.13
N THR A 528 -4.08 0.00 35.84
CA THR A 528 -4.48 -1.30 35.28
C THR A 528 -4.88 -2.36 36.29
N ARG A 529 -4.98 -2.00 37.60
CA ARG A 529 -5.53 -2.89 38.63
C ARG A 529 -7.03 -3.09 38.50
N HIS A 530 -7.71 -2.12 37.92
CA HIS A 530 -9.13 -2.18 37.62
C HIS A 530 -9.39 -2.69 36.19
N PRO A 531 -10.56 -3.29 35.95
CA PRO A 531 -10.96 -3.66 34.59
C PRO A 531 -10.91 -2.44 33.65
N TRP A 532 -10.54 -2.67 32.42
CA TRP A 532 -10.48 -1.62 31.41
C TRP A 532 -11.87 -1.01 31.16
N THR A 533 -11.93 0.31 31.15
CA THR A 533 -13.10 1.10 30.76
C THR A 533 -12.68 2.06 29.63
N PRO A 534 -13.57 2.37 28.67
CA PRO A 534 -13.25 3.30 27.59
C PRO A 534 -12.79 4.66 28.09
N THR A 535 -13.44 5.17 29.15
CA THR A 535 -13.10 6.42 29.83
C THR A 535 -13.25 6.26 31.33
N PHE A 536 -12.53 7.09 32.10
CA PHE A 536 -12.63 7.20 33.53
C PHE A 536 -12.42 8.67 33.99
N ASP A 537 -12.85 9.01 35.17
CA ASP A 537 -12.69 10.35 35.75
C ASP A 537 -11.55 10.42 36.77
N LEU A 538 -11.31 11.60 37.31
CA LEU A 538 -10.31 11.82 38.37
C LEU A 538 -10.62 11.02 39.64
N THR A 539 -11.90 10.76 39.93
CA THR A 539 -12.32 9.99 41.13
C THR A 539 -11.85 8.54 40.99
N HIS A 540 -12.07 7.94 39.83
CA HIS A 540 -11.57 6.60 39.53
C HIS A 540 -10.03 6.53 39.62
N ALA A 541 -9.33 7.52 39.04
CA ALA A 541 -7.87 7.57 39.05
C ALA A 541 -7.32 7.69 40.50
N ARG A 542 -7.93 8.51 41.33
CA ARG A 542 -7.54 8.65 42.76
C ARG A 542 -7.63 7.32 43.49
N HIS A 543 -8.73 6.58 43.30
CA HIS A 543 -8.89 5.27 43.93
C HIS A 543 -7.87 4.26 43.41
N ALA A 544 -7.64 4.23 42.10
CA ALA A 544 -6.68 3.31 41.48
C ALA A 544 -5.23 3.59 41.92
N LEU A 545 -4.88 4.87 42.12
CA LEU A 545 -3.54 5.31 42.49
C LEU A 545 -3.31 5.40 44.00
N ASP A 546 -4.38 5.38 44.79
CA ASP A 546 -4.37 5.66 46.22
C ASP A 546 -3.71 7.02 46.53
N LEU A 547 -4.10 8.06 45.78
CA LEU A 547 -3.53 9.40 45.88
C LEU A 547 -4.60 10.47 46.15
N PRO A 548 -4.24 11.57 46.86
CA PRO A 548 -5.07 12.77 46.93
C PRO A 548 -5.31 13.40 45.52
N PRO A 549 -6.32 14.31 45.38
CA PRO A 549 -6.70 14.85 44.09
C PRO A 549 -5.56 15.50 43.29
N ALA A 550 -4.78 16.37 43.93
CA ALA A 550 -3.73 17.11 43.23
C ALA A 550 -2.56 16.22 42.77
N PRO A 551 -1.98 15.30 43.56
CA PRO A 551 -1.00 14.34 43.10
C PRO A 551 -1.54 13.38 42.02
N ALA A 552 -2.80 12.94 42.16
CA ALA A 552 -3.41 12.07 41.14
C ALA A 552 -3.53 12.80 39.80
N LEU A 553 -3.98 14.05 39.79
CA LEU A 553 -4.06 14.88 38.59
C LEU A 553 -2.67 15.07 37.96
N ALA A 554 -1.65 15.43 38.71
CA ALA A 554 -0.28 15.58 38.22
C ALA A 554 0.25 14.28 37.59
N ALA A 555 -0.05 13.12 38.19
CA ALA A 555 0.31 11.82 37.64
C ALA A 555 -0.38 11.53 36.28
N LEU A 556 -1.66 11.88 36.14
CA LEU A 556 -2.39 11.77 34.86
C LEU A 556 -1.82 12.72 33.81
N GLU A 557 -1.52 13.97 34.17
CA GLU A 557 -0.90 14.96 33.27
C GLU A 557 0.45 14.48 32.77
N HIS A 558 1.29 13.88 33.62
CA HIS A 558 2.54 13.26 33.21
C HIS A 558 2.35 12.12 32.21
N LEU A 559 1.29 11.31 32.30
CA LEU A 559 0.96 10.26 31.36
C LEU A 559 0.41 10.83 30.03
N ILE A 560 -0.35 11.94 30.06
CA ILE A 560 -0.80 12.66 28.87
C ILE A 560 0.40 13.22 28.11
N LEU A 561 1.30 13.91 28.82
CA LEU A 561 2.52 14.47 28.24
C LEU A 561 3.45 13.37 27.68
N ALA A 562 3.42 12.17 28.27
CA ALA A 562 4.13 11.00 27.73
C ALA A 562 3.42 10.34 26.52
N GLY A 563 2.23 10.82 26.12
CA GLY A 563 1.45 10.29 25.01
C GLY A 563 0.89 8.88 25.23
N VAL A 564 0.64 8.52 26.49
CA VAL A 564 0.10 7.20 26.90
C VAL A 564 -1.36 7.29 27.26
N LEU A 565 -1.75 8.39 27.90
CA LEU A 565 -3.11 8.70 28.31
C LEU A 565 -3.68 9.79 27.41
N LEU A 566 -4.96 9.71 27.10
CA LEU A 566 -5.69 10.70 26.32
C LEU A 566 -6.68 11.44 27.23
N CYS A 567 -6.90 12.72 26.96
CA CYS A 567 -7.99 13.49 27.53
C CYS A 567 -8.85 14.03 26.38
N PRO A 568 -9.92 13.32 26.00
CA PRO A 568 -10.79 13.72 24.90
C PRO A 568 -11.69 14.91 25.25
N THR A 569 -11.71 15.34 26.50
CA THR A 569 -12.53 16.47 26.98
C THR A 569 -11.78 17.77 26.73
N GLU A 570 -12.35 18.66 25.93
CA GLU A 570 -11.84 20.01 25.71
C GLU A 570 -12.42 20.97 26.78
N GLU A 571 -11.61 21.89 27.28
CA GLU A 571 -12.00 23.02 28.17
C GLU A 571 -12.89 22.65 29.38
N ALA A 572 -12.64 21.49 30.01
CA ALA A 572 -13.37 21.07 31.19
C ALA A 572 -12.52 21.19 32.45
N PRO A 573 -13.14 21.54 33.61
CA PRO A 573 -12.46 21.46 34.90
C PRO A 573 -11.93 20.04 35.17
N ALA A 574 -10.78 19.91 35.81
CA ALA A 574 -10.11 18.62 36.02
C ALA A 574 -11.00 17.55 36.71
N HIS A 575 -11.98 17.98 37.54
CA HIS A 575 -12.90 17.08 38.24
C HIS A 575 -14.04 16.54 37.33
N THR A 576 -14.28 17.18 36.20
CA THR A 576 -15.26 16.73 35.18
C THR A 576 -14.61 16.19 33.91
N ALA A 577 -13.30 16.32 33.78
CA ALA A 577 -12.55 15.79 32.66
C ALA A 577 -12.60 14.25 32.65
N HIS A 578 -12.71 13.70 31.45
CA HIS A 578 -12.64 12.26 31.22
C HIS A 578 -11.29 11.92 30.62
N TYR A 579 -10.70 10.84 31.08
CA TYR A 579 -9.44 10.32 30.64
C TYR A 579 -9.66 8.98 29.92
N SER A 580 -8.89 8.68 28.92
CA SER A 580 -8.98 7.43 28.17
C SER A 580 -7.61 6.77 28.06
N LEU A 581 -7.51 5.55 28.56
CA LEU A 581 -6.33 4.71 28.38
C LEU A 581 -6.63 3.74 27.23
N PRO A 582 -5.87 3.78 26.10
CA PRO A 582 -6.10 2.88 24.99
C PRO A 582 -6.06 1.41 25.44
N ARG A 583 -7.05 0.62 25.02
CA ARG A 583 -7.26 -0.77 25.48
C ARG A 583 -6.00 -1.63 25.41
N LEU A 584 -5.26 -1.59 24.30
CA LEU A 584 -4.06 -2.41 24.13
C LEU A 584 -2.88 -1.91 24.97
N THR A 585 -2.82 -0.60 25.27
CA THR A 585 -1.86 -0.03 26.21
C THR A 585 -2.19 -0.47 27.65
N HIS A 586 -3.48 -0.45 28.03
CA HIS A 586 -3.93 -0.99 29.30
C HIS A 586 -3.57 -2.46 29.44
N LEU A 587 -3.90 -3.28 28.44
CA LEU A 587 -3.60 -4.71 28.42
C LEU A 587 -2.10 -4.97 28.55
N HIS A 588 -1.27 -4.24 27.78
CA HIS A 588 0.18 -4.37 27.84
C HIS A 588 0.72 -4.04 29.23
N ALA A 589 0.31 -2.91 29.81
CA ALA A 589 0.74 -2.50 31.15
C ALA A 589 0.27 -3.49 32.24
N HIS A 590 -0.93 -4.03 32.11
CA HIS A 590 -1.44 -5.09 33.00
C HIS A 590 -0.54 -6.34 32.97
N LEU A 591 -0.06 -6.74 31.81
CA LEU A 591 0.84 -7.89 31.65
C LEU A 591 2.27 -7.61 32.18
N GLN A 592 2.66 -6.35 32.40
CA GLN A 592 3.94 -5.97 33.00
C GLN A 592 3.91 -6.02 34.56
N ARG A 593 2.76 -6.25 35.16
CA ARG A 593 2.62 -6.36 36.63
C ARG A 593 3.39 -7.59 37.13
N PRO A 594 4.05 -7.48 38.31
CA PRO A 594 4.64 -8.63 38.99
C PRO A 594 3.61 -9.75 39.18
N ALA A 595 4.04 -11.01 39.11
CA ALA A 595 3.14 -12.15 39.30
C ALA A 595 2.42 -12.16 40.65
N SER A 596 3.03 -11.58 41.71
CA SER A 596 2.44 -11.40 43.02
C SER A 596 1.22 -10.46 43.07
N ASP A 597 1.09 -9.57 42.07
CA ASP A 597 0.06 -8.51 42.02
C ASP A 597 -1.06 -8.81 41.00
N ARG A 598 -1.02 -9.99 40.37
CA ARG A 598 -2.05 -10.43 39.45
C ARG A 598 -3.14 -11.18 40.18
N PRO A 599 -4.44 -10.87 39.98
CA PRO A 599 -5.54 -11.56 40.63
C PRO A 599 -5.64 -13.03 40.26
#